data_064d61c453d778970bb244a235e6fb74
#
_entry.id   064d61c453d778970bb244a235e6fb74
#
_cell.length_a   1.000
_cell.length_b   1.000
_cell.length_c   1.000
_cell.angle_alpha   90.00
_cell.angle_beta   90.00
_cell.angle_gamma   90.00
#
_symmetry.space_group_name_H-M   'P 1'
#
loop_
_entity.id
_entity.type
_entity.pdbx_description
1 polymer ?
#
loop_
_entity_poly.entity_id
_entity_poly.type
_entity_poly.pdbx_seq_one_letter_code
_entity_poly.pdbx_strand_id
1 'polypeptide(L)'
;MKKLRFIVPILACCLAVPCLSFTDDKDSYLVLQVDTTQKYEEYSYVNQKGETIVPYKRYPLCYTDTIRTIGFVFKSNVGCVAINTQGQELFRVYMADNGNDRPVDGLFRILDESGQKMGIANMEGKVVVSPKYDAIFPYHDGLAAVAVGSKEVRPADDPEHEYTVGGKWGFIDKQGNEVVPLEYDSIANHRQFKNGKAMVMKGGKWRSLTPTPLRRE
;
A
#
# COMPACT_ATOMS: atom_id res chain seq x y z
N MET A 1 3.22 -66.59 -40.20
CA MET A 1 2.71 -66.15 -38.90
C MET A 1 2.60 -64.63 -38.89
N LYS A 2 1.39 -64.08 -39.07
CA LYS A 2 1.14 -62.62 -39.13
C LYS A 2 0.87 -62.13 -37.71
N LYS A 3 1.70 -61.20 -37.20
CA LYS A 3 1.49 -60.52 -35.90
C LYS A 3 0.47 -59.39 -36.08
N LEU A 4 -0.69 -59.54 -35.45
CA LEU A 4 -1.74 -58.53 -35.37
C LEU A 4 -1.35 -57.48 -34.30
N ARG A 5 -1.15 -56.21 -34.71
CA ARG A 5 -0.92 -55.09 -33.79
C ARG A 5 -2.29 -54.46 -33.47
N PHE A 6 -2.71 -54.55 -32.21
CA PHE A 6 -3.83 -53.79 -31.69
C PHE A 6 -3.36 -52.35 -31.41
N ILE A 7 -3.99 -51.36 -32.09
CA ILE A 7 -3.87 -49.96 -31.80
C ILE A 7 -5.00 -49.62 -30.83
N VAL A 8 -4.66 -49.26 -29.59
CA VAL A 8 -5.61 -48.73 -28.60
C VAL A 8 -5.72 -47.23 -28.83
N PRO A 9 -6.89 -46.64 -29.09
CA PRO A 9 -7.04 -45.20 -29.16
C PRO A 9 -6.98 -44.62 -27.76
N ILE A 10 -6.02 -43.72 -27.53
CA ILE A 10 -5.98 -42.88 -26.32
C ILE A 10 -7.11 -41.86 -26.45
N LEU A 11 -8.15 -42.06 -25.66
CA LEU A 11 -9.21 -41.08 -25.51
C LEU A 11 -8.70 -39.93 -24.64
N ALA A 12 -8.32 -38.82 -25.26
CA ALA A 12 -7.94 -37.60 -24.56
C ALA A 12 -9.20 -37.02 -23.91
N CYS A 13 -9.36 -37.27 -22.60
CA CYS A 13 -10.40 -36.65 -21.78
C CYS A 13 -9.96 -35.18 -21.50
N CYS A 14 -10.41 -34.24 -22.35
CA CYS A 14 -10.31 -32.82 -22.06
C CYS A 14 -11.23 -32.51 -20.90
N LEU A 15 -10.67 -32.52 -19.68
CA LEU A 15 -11.32 -31.89 -18.53
C LEU A 15 -11.37 -30.38 -18.79
N ALA A 16 -12.53 -29.91 -19.28
CA ALA A 16 -12.85 -28.50 -19.30
C ALA A 16 -12.89 -28.01 -17.84
N VAL A 17 -11.81 -27.36 -17.40
CA VAL A 17 -11.85 -26.56 -16.19
C VAL A 17 -12.84 -25.44 -16.46
N PRO A 18 -13.92 -25.28 -15.69
CA PRO A 18 -14.82 -24.16 -15.87
C PRO A 18 -13.99 -22.90 -15.56
N CYS A 19 -13.76 -22.10 -16.59
CA CYS A 19 -13.26 -20.75 -16.43
C CYS A 19 -14.35 -19.98 -15.67
N LEU A 20 -14.22 -19.88 -14.34
CA LEU A 20 -15.06 -18.98 -13.55
C LEU A 20 -14.78 -17.57 -14.07
N SER A 21 -15.64 -17.11 -14.96
CA SER A 21 -15.69 -15.70 -15.34
C SER A 21 -16.08 -14.93 -14.08
N PHE A 22 -15.09 -14.35 -13.41
CA PHE A 22 -15.34 -13.30 -12.44
C PHE A 22 -15.96 -12.14 -13.24
N THR A 23 -17.27 -12.02 -13.20
CA THR A 23 -17.94 -10.79 -13.59
C THR A 23 -17.54 -9.76 -12.54
N ASP A 24 -16.72 -8.82 -12.94
CA ASP A 24 -16.38 -7.64 -12.16
C ASP A 24 -17.66 -6.79 -12.09
N ASP A 25 -18.51 -7.13 -11.12
CA ASP A 25 -19.74 -6.39 -10.86
C ASP A 25 -19.32 -5.05 -10.24
N LYS A 26 -19.26 -4.02 -11.08
CA LYS A 26 -18.81 -2.67 -10.70
C LYS A 26 -19.56 -2.06 -9.51
N ASP A 27 -20.68 -2.64 -9.14
CA ASP A 27 -21.51 -2.22 -8.02
C ASP A 27 -21.34 -3.10 -6.76
N SER A 28 -20.45 -4.12 -6.79
CA SER A 28 -20.23 -4.97 -5.64
C SER A 28 -19.48 -4.23 -4.54
N TYR A 29 -19.98 -4.32 -3.30
CA TYR A 29 -19.32 -3.78 -2.13
C TYR A 29 -19.46 -4.72 -0.94
N LEU A 30 -18.60 -4.56 0.05
CA LEU A 30 -18.67 -5.29 1.31
C LEU A 30 -19.03 -4.33 2.45
N VAL A 31 -19.82 -4.81 3.40
CA VAL A 31 -20.22 -4.07 4.60
C VAL A 31 -19.68 -4.79 5.83
N LEU A 32 -19.10 -4.01 6.74
CA LEU A 32 -18.61 -4.48 8.02
C LEU A 32 -19.77 -4.97 8.89
N GLN A 33 -19.60 -6.15 9.47
CA GLN A 33 -20.44 -6.69 10.53
C GLN A 33 -19.61 -6.81 11.81
N VAL A 34 -20.14 -6.34 12.93
CA VAL A 34 -19.47 -6.39 14.24
C VAL A 34 -20.30 -7.24 15.18
N ASP A 35 -19.73 -8.29 15.72
CA ASP A 35 -20.31 -9.08 16.81
C ASP A 35 -19.78 -8.55 18.15
N THR A 36 -20.67 -7.92 18.92
CA THR A 36 -20.39 -7.39 20.26
C THR A 36 -20.83 -8.32 21.39
N THR A 37 -21.34 -9.51 21.07
CA THR A 37 -21.81 -10.49 22.07
C THR A 37 -20.66 -11.24 22.74
N GLN A 38 -19.48 -11.24 22.12
CA GLN A 38 -18.27 -11.87 22.61
C GLN A 38 -17.53 -10.98 23.62
N LYS A 39 -16.54 -11.54 24.32
CA LYS A 39 -15.68 -10.79 25.24
C LYS A 39 -14.94 -9.62 24.56
N TYR A 40 -14.59 -9.79 23.30
CA TYR A 40 -14.00 -8.79 22.41
C TYR A 40 -14.82 -8.72 21.14
N GLU A 41 -14.89 -7.55 20.52
CA GLU A 41 -15.56 -7.36 19.24
C GLU A 41 -14.92 -8.26 18.18
N GLU A 42 -15.76 -8.91 17.40
CA GLU A 42 -15.34 -9.71 16.26
C GLU A 42 -15.87 -9.08 14.97
N TYR A 43 -15.05 -9.08 13.94
CA TYR A 43 -15.31 -8.38 12.68
C TYR A 43 -15.43 -9.36 11.52
N SER A 44 -16.40 -9.13 10.64
CA SER A 44 -16.56 -9.83 9.36
C SER A 44 -17.01 -8.87 8.27
N TYR A 45 -16.89 -9.26 7.01
CA TYR A 45 -17.49 -8.52 5.91
C TYR A 45 -18.45 -9.39 5.13
N VAL A 46 -19.61 -8.84 4.82
CA VAL A 46 -20.65 -9.46 3.99
C VAL A 46 -20.87 -8.66 2.70
N ASN A 47 -21.27 -9.35 1.65
CA ASN A 47 -21.71 -8.71 0.41
C ASN A 47 -23.18 -8.26 0.48
N GLN A 48 -23.70 -7.66 -0.59
CA GLN A 48 -25.09 -7.18 -0.67
C GLN A 48 -26.16 -8.29 -0.54
N LYS A 49 -25.77 -9.56 -0.75
CA LYS A 49 -26.65 -10.72 -0.59
C LYS A 49 -26.64 -11.28 0.83
N GLY A 50 -25.84 -10.69 1.73
CA GLY A 50 -25.62 -11.17 3.10
C GLY A 50 -24.66 -12.36 3.17
N GLU A 51 -23.97 -12.71 2.09
CA GLU A 51 -22.97 -13.78 2.10
C GLU A 51 -21.67 -13.28 2.75
N THR A 52 -21.13 -14.06 3.68
CA THR A 52 -19.88 -13.74 4.36
C THR A 52 -18.70 -13.95 3.40
N ILE A 53 -18.01 -12.87 3.07
CA ILE A 53 -16.81 -12.88 2.21
C ILE A 53 -15.54 -12.93 3.07
N VAL A 54 -15.51 -12.17 4.16
CA VAL A 54 -14.42 -12.21 5.14
C VAL A 54 -15.00 -12.73 6.46
N PRO A 55 -14.62 -13.94 6.90
CA PRO A 55 -15.19 -14.53 8.11
C PRO A 55 -14.72 -13.82 9.38
N TYR A 56 -15.51 -13.93 10.44
CA TYR A 56 -15.12 -13.50 11.78
C TYR A 56 -13.76 -14.08 12.19
N LYS A 57 -13.02 -13.35 13.02
CA LYS A 57 -11.69 -13.73 13.55
C LYS A 57 -10.55 -13.74 12.53
N ARG A 58 -10.82 -13.47 11.24
CA ARG A 58 -9.75 -13.36 10.25
C ARG A 58 -8.86 -12.14 10.50
N TYR A 59 -9.48 -11.01 10.88
CA TYR A 59 -8.80 -9.76 11.21
C TYR A 59 -9.27 -9.27 12.58
N PRO A 60 -8.35 -9.02 13.52
CA PRO A 60 -8.71 -8.54 14.85
C PRO A 60 -9.22 -7.10 14.87
N LEU A 61 -8.99 -6.32 13.80
CA LEU A 61 -9.50 -4.97 13.66
C LEU A 61 -9.73 -4.62 12.19
N CYS A 62 -10.82 -3.91 11.91
CA CYS A 62 -11.18 -3.43 10.58
C CYS A 62 -11.34 -1.91 10.62
N TYR A 63 -10.62 -1.20 9.75
CA TYR A 63 -10.62 0.27 9.69
C TYR A 63 -11.63 0.85 8.70
N THR A 64 -12.22 0.00 7.84
CA THR A 64 -13.11 0.44 6.76
C THR A 64 -14.48 -0.18 6.93
N ASP A 65 -15.53 0.64 7.08
CA ASP A 65 -16.91 0.15 7.27
C ASP A 65 -17.52 -0.41 5.98
N THR A 66 -17.24 0.22 4.84
CA THR A 66 -17.75 -0.20 3.53
C THR A 66 -16.63 -0.23 2.51
N ILE A 67 -16.36 -1.41 1.97
CA ILE A 67 -15.32 -1.62 0.94
C ILE A 67 -15.99 -1.60 -0.43
N ARG A 68 -15.73 -0.57 -1.24
CA ARG A 68 -16.22 -0.46 -2.63
C ARG A 68 -15.16 -0.86 -3.65
N THR A 69 -13.90 -0.67 -3.35
CA THR A 69 -12.75 -1.07 -4.16
C THR A 69 -11.72 -1.74 -3.27
N ILE A 70 -11.19 -1.00 -2.30
CA ILE A 70 -10.28 -1.52 -1.27
C ILE A 70 -10.72 -1.05 0.11
N GLY A 71 -10.37 -1.82 1.12
CA GLY A 71 -10.51 -1.47 2.53
C GLY A 71 -9.25 -1.86 3.30
N PHE A 72 -9.12 -1.28 4.50
CA PHE A 72 -7.98 -1.49 5.37
C PHE A 72 -8.39 -2.31 6.58
N VAL A 73 -7.59 -3.33 6.89
CA VAL A 73 -7.78 -4.22 8.03
C VAL A 73 -6.46 -4.46 8.74
N PHE A 74 -6.50 -4.76 10.03
CA PHE A 74 -5.31 -5.17 10.78
C PHE A 74 -5.18 -6.69 10.76
N LYS A 75 -4.00 -7.18 10.41
CA LYS A 75 -3.65 -8.60 10.42
C LYS A 75 -2.59 -8.86 11.49
N SER A 76 -2.83 -9.83 12.37
CA SER A 76 -1.90 -10.19 13.44
C SER A 76 -0.51 -10.52 12.87
N ASN A 77 0.53 -10.03 13.52
CA ASN A 77 1.95 -10.21 13.16
C ASN A 77 2.39 -9.60 11.80
N VAL A 78 1.50 -8.90 11.10
CA VAL A 78 1.80 -8.24 9.81
C VAL A 78 1.58 -6.73 9.89
N GLY A 79 0.54 -6.29 10.61
CA GLY A 79 0.10 -4.90 10.66
C GLY A 79 -1.08 -4.63 9.73
N CYS A 80 -1.17 -3.42 9.20
CA CYS A 80 -2.24 -3.06 8.28
C CYS A 80 -2.05 -3.69 6.91
N VAL A 81 -3.15 -4.23 6.34
CA VAL A 81 -3.21 -4.74 4.96
C VAL A 81 -4.42 -4.16 4.24
N ALA A 82 -4.29 -3.95 2.95
CA ALA A 82 -5.41 -3.60 2.08
C ALA A 82 -6.05 -4.88 1.53
N ILE A 83 -7.38 -4.94 1.53
CA ILE A 83 -8.17 -6.01 0.93
C ILE A 83 -9.13 -5.47 -0.13
N ASN A 84 -9.45 -6.28 -1.14
CA ASN A 84 -10.43 -5.95 -2.16
C ASN A 84 -11.84 -6.45 -1.81
N THR A 85 -12.82 -6.23 -2.69
CA THR A 85 -14.21 -6.68 -2.53
C THR A 85 -14.38 -8.21 -2.57
N GLN A 86 -13.36 -8.97 -2.95
CA GLN A 86 -13.31 -10.43 -2.88
C GLN A 86 -12.67 -10.92 -1.57
N GLY A 87 -12.30 -10.02 -0.65
CA GLY A 87 -11.60 -10.34 0.59
C GLY A 87 -10.16 -10.81 0.40
N GLN A 88 -9.57 -10.56 -0.78
CA GLN A 88 -8.19 -10.89 -1.08
C GLN A 88 -7.26 -9.77 -0.57
N GLU A 89 -6.17 -10.17 0.07
CA GLU A 89 -5.12 -9.24 0.49
C GLU A 89 -4.31 -8.78 -0.72
N LEU A 90 -4.10 -7.46 -0.84
CA LEU A 90 -3.40 -6.84 -1.98
C LEU A 90 -1.94 -6.52 -1.62
N PHE A 91 -1.73 -5.79 -0.53
CA PHE A 91 -0.41 -5.35 -0.06
C PHE A 91 -0.45 -4.90 1.39
N ARG A 92 0.72 -4.87 2.02
CA ARG A 92 0.89 -4.26 3.33
C ARG A 92 0.79 -2.74 3.21
N VAL A 93 0.11 -2.13 4.16
CA VAL A 93 -0.08 -0.67 4.24
C VAL A 93 0.79 -0.13 5.37
N TYR A 94 1.45 0.99 5.15
CA TYR A 94 2.18 1.68 6.21
C TYR A 94 1.21 2.06 7.32
N MET A 95 1.63 1.93 8.56
CA MET A 95 0.84 2.34 9.72
C MET A 95 1.34 3.68 10.24
N ALA A 96 0.41 4.62 10.42
CA ALA A 96 0.68 5.90 11.04
C ALA A 96 -0.28 6.07 12.25
N ASP A 97 0.23 6.58 13.36
CA ASP A 97 -0.56 6.88 14.55
C ASP A 97 -1.51 5.75 14.99
N ASN A 98 -1.02 4.50 15.00
CA ASN A 98 -1.76 3.29 15.36
C ASN A 98 -2.94 2.92 14.43
N GLY A 99 -2.98 3.47 13.23
CA GLY A 99 -3.98 3.16 12.19
C GLY A 99 -3.36 2.96 10.82
N ASN A 100 -4.21 2.76 9.82
CA ASN A 100 -3.75 2.74 8.44
C ASN A 100 -3.26 4.12 8.01
N ASP A 101 -2.33 4.16 7.07
CA ASP A 101 -1.92 5.40 6.41
C ASP A 101 -3.14 6.11 5.80
N ARG A 102 -3.32 7.40 6.12
CA ARG A 102 -4.44 8.19 5.61
C ARG A 102 -4.17 8.57 4.16
N PRO A 103 -5.05 8.21 3.22
CA PRO A 103 -4.87 8.59 1.84
C PRO A 103 -4.85 10.12 1.66
N VAL A 104 -3.85 10.62 0.94
CA VAL A 104 -3.78 12.02 0.49
C VAL A 104 -3.93 12.03 -1.02
N ASP A 105 -4.93 12.75 -1.52
CA ASP A 105 -5.28 12.78 -2.95
C ASP A 105 -5.50 11.37 -3.55
N GLY A 106 -6.06 10.44 -2.76
CA GLY A 106 -6.30 9.06 -3.14
C GLY A 106 -5.07 8.15 -3.17
N LEU A 107 -3.91 8.61 -2.67
CA LEU A 107 -2.65 7.88 -2.60
C LEU A 107 -2.27 7.59 -1.15
N PHE A 108 -1.74 6.41 -0.87
CA PHE A 108 -1.26 6.01 0.44
C PHE A 108 0.00 5.15 0.32
N ARG A 109 0.76 5.08 1.41
CA ARG A 109 2.04 4.37 1.48
C ARG A 109 1.82 2.88 1.70
N ILE A 110 2.55 2.07 0.96
CA ILE A 110 2.58 0.62 1.08
C ILE A 110 4.00 0.15 1.42
N LEU A 111 4.08 -1.08 1.91
CA LEU A 111 5.34 -1.72 2.26
C LEU A 111 5.59 -2.95 1.38
N ASP A 112 6.85 -3.31 1.22
CA ASP A 112 7.23 -4.61 0.67
C ASP A 112 6.89 -5.74 1.67
N GLU A 113 7.11 -6.99 1.27
CA GLU A 113 6.85 -8.16 2.13
C GLU A 113 7.68 -8.13 3.42
N SER A 114 8.91 -7.64 3.37
CA SER A 114 9.78 -7.51 4.54
C SER A 114 9.33 -6.39 5.49
N GLY A 115 8.56 -5.41 5.01
CA GLY A 115 8.18 -4.21 5.73
C GLY A 115 9.26 -3.14 5.79
N GLN A 116 10.33 -3.27 5.00
CA GLN A 116 11.48 -2.38 5.05
C GLN A 116 11.47 -1.32 3.94
N LYS A 117 10.85 -1.61 2.80
CA LYS A 117 10.77 -0.65 1.70
C LYS A 117 9.36 -0.13 1.51
N MET A 118 9.28 1.16 1.25
CA MET A 118 8.03 1.88 0.99
C MET A 118 7.78 2.08 -0.49
N GLY A 119 6.52 1.97 -0.88
CA GLY A 119 5.97 2.34 -2.17
C GLY A 119 4.68 3.14 -1.99
N ILE A 120 3.98 3.37 -3.08
CA ILE A 120 2.68 4.07 -3.12
C ILE A 120 1.67 3.23 -3.87
N ALA A 121 0.46 3.15 -3.35
CA ALA A 121 -0.71 2.63 -4.04
C ALA A 121 -1.85 3.67 -4.05
N ASN A 122 -2.83 3.46 -4.93
CA ASN A 122 -4.02 4.29 -5.00
C ASN A 122 -5.27 3.55 -4.48
N MET A 123 -6.37 4.29 -4.31
CA MET A 123 -7.63 3.74 -3.80
C MET A 123 -8.35 2.79 -4.78
N GLU A 124 -7.87 2.66 -6.02
CA GLU A 124 -8.30 1.62 -6.96
C GLU A 124 -7.54 0.28 -6.76
N GLY A 125 -6.63 0.22 -5.77
CA GLY A 125 -5.84 -0.99 -5.49
C GLY A 125 -4.67 -1.22 -6.44
N LYS A 126 -4.21 -0.16 -7.13
CA LYS A 126 -3.06 -0.23 -8.05
C LYS A 126 -1.81 0.32 -7.39
N VAL A 127 -0.71 -0.38 -7.55
CA VAL A 127 0.62 0.11 -7.16
C VAL A 127 1.04 1.19 -8.16
N VAL A 128 1.24 2.42 -7.67
CA VAL A 128 1.73 3.57 -8.44
C VAL A 128 3.26 3.64 -8.40
N VAL A 129 3.83 3.39 -7.22
CA VAL A 129 5.28 3.30 -7.01
C VAL A 129 5.57 2.00 -6.31
N SER A 130 6.32 1.11 -6.96
CA SER A 130 6.77 -0.14 -6.33
C SER A 130 7.63 0.15 -5.10
N PRO A 131 7.54 -0.65 -4.03
CA PRO A 131 8.36 -0.46 -2.84
C PRO A 131 9.86 -0.49 -3.17
N LYS A 132 10.54 0.64 -3.00
CA LYS A 132 11.98 0.81 -3.27
C LYS A 132 12.66 1.84 -2.37
N TYR A 133 11.88 2.74 -1.74
CA TYR A 133 12.41 3.78 -0.87
C TYR A 133 12.50 3.30 0.57
N ASP A 134 13.46 3.80 1.34
CA ASP A 134 13.54 3.55 2.78
C ASP A 134 12.54 4.41 3.56
N ALA A 135 12.22 5.59 3.03
CA ALA A 135 11.20 6.47 3.58
C ALA A 135 10.42 7.17 2.48
N ILE A 136 9.11 7.27 2.67
CA ILE A 136 8.20 8.14 1.90
C ILE A 136 7.38 8.93 2.91
N PHE A 137 7.35 10.25 2.77
CA PHE A 137 6.51 11.13 3.57
C PHE A 137 5.19 11.42 2.84
N PRO A 138 4.13 11.81 3.57
CA PRO A 138 2.85 12.13 2.95
C PRO A 138 2.99 13.20 1.86
N TYR A 139 2.16 13.11 0.83
CA TYR A 139 2.10 14.14 -0.20
C TYR A 139 1.70 15.49 0.38
N HIS A 140 2.38 16.54 -0.05
CA HIS A 140 2.06 17.92 0.27
C HIS A 140 2.34 18.79 -0.96
N ASP A 141 1.40 19.67 -1.34
CA ASP A 141 1.47 20.45 -2.59
C ASP A 141 1.80 19.58 -3.84
N GLY A 142 1.29 18.33 -3.88
CA GLY A 142 1.45 17.41 -4.99
C GLY A 142 2.79 16.65 -5.03
N LEU A 143 3.67 16.84 -4.06
CA LEU A 143 4.97 16.17 -3.97
C LEU A 143 5.12 15.40 -2.65
N ALA A 144 5.78 14.25 -2.71
CA ALA A 144 6.17 13.47 -1.54
C ALA A 144 7.70 13.45 -1.40
N ALA A 145 8.22 13.71 -0.21
CA ALA A 145 9.63 13.51 0.07
C ALA A 145 9.93 12.02 0.15
N VAL A 146 11.02 11.60 -0.49
CA VAL A 146 11.50 10.21 -0.50
C VAL A 146 12.97 10.14 -0.14
N ALA A 147 13.39 9.00 0.44
CA ALA A 147 14.77 8.76 0.78
C ALA A 147 15.24 7.36 0.39
N VAL A 148 16.54 7.25 0.08
CA VAL A 148 17.27 6.00 -0.12
C VAL A 148 18.54 6.01 0.71
N GLY A 149 18.84 4.90 1.40
CA GLY A 149 19.97 4.78 2.33
C GLY A 149 19.70 5.43 3.71
N SER A 150 18.44 5.81 3.99
CA SER A 150 18.03 6.32 5.29
C SER A 150 17.67 5.16 6.24
N LYS A 151 17.63 5.47 7.54
CA LYS A 151 17.18 4.53 8.57
C LYS A 151 16.38 5.27 9.64
N GLU A 152 15.49 4.54 10.30
CA GLU A 152 14.78 5.01 11.47
C GLU A 152 15.64 4.80 12.72
N VAL A 153 15.68 5.80 13.56
CA VAL A 153 16.41 5.78 14.85
C VAL A 153 15.52 6.34 15.95
N ARG A 154 15.61 5.74 17.14
CA ARG A 154 15.04 6.26 18.37
C ARG A 154 16.19 6.67 19.29
N PRO A 155 16.44 7.98 19.47
CA PRO A 155 17.48 8.45 20.36
C PRO A 155 17.24 7.99 21.81
N ALA A 156 18.30 7.72 22.55
CA ALA A 156 18.18 7.28 23.95
C ALA A 156 17.61 8.38 24.86
N ASP A 157 17.81 9.65 24.49
CA ASP A 157 17.29 10.83 25.18
C ASP A 157 15.88 11.24 24.71
N ASP A 158 15.36 10.59 23.65
CA ASP A 158 13.99 10.79 23.13
C ASP A 158 13.40 9.46 22.60
N PRO A 159 13.16 8.47 23.48
CA PRO A 159 12.72 7.14 23.06
C PRO A 159 11.26 7.10 22.57
N GLU A 160 10.50 8.16 22.79
CA GLU A 160 9.10 8.25 22.36
C GLU A 160 8.97 8.64 20.88
N HIS A 161 10.00 9.25 20.30
CA HIS A 161 9.99 9.71 18.92
C HIS A 161 10.95 8.91 18.04
N GLU A 162 10.51 8.65 16.83
CA GLU A 162 11.29 7.98 15.80
C GLU A 162 11.70 8.99 14.71
N TYR A 163 12.99 8.98 14.37
CA TYR A 163 13.55 9.90 13.40
C TYR A 163 14.16 9.17 12.23
N THR A 164 13.80 9.58 11.02
CA THR A 164 14.46 9.10 9.80
C THR A 164 15.73 9.90 9.57
N VAL A 165 16.88 9.25 9.57
CA VAL A 165 18.19 9.90 9.45
C VAL A 165 19.04 9.28 8.33
N GLY A 166 19.97 10.09 7.81
CA GLY A 166 20.91 9.67 6.75
C GLY A 166 20.25 9.53 5.39
N GLY A 167 20.93 8.83 4.49
CA GLY A 167 20.50 8.60 3.14
C GLY A 167 20.60 9.82 2.22
N LYS A 168 20.00 9.65 1.03
CA LYS A 168 19.80 10.73 0.05
C LYS A 168 18.32 10.97 -0.13
N TRP A 169 17.94 12.22 -0.15
CA TRP A 169 16.58 12.72 -0.18
C TRP A 169 16.27 13.43 -1.48
N GLY A 170 15.05 13.28 -1.96
CA GLY A 170 14.48 13.95 -3.11
C GLY A 170 12.97 14.05 -3.00
N PHE A 171 12.30 14.39 -4.10
CA PHE A 171 10.84 14.43 -4.15
C PHE A 171 10.32 13.74 -5.40
N ILE A 172 9.19 13.04 -5.25
CA ILE A 172 8.42 12.44 -6.34
C ILE A 172 7.06 13.13 -6.49
N ASP A 173 6.53 13.13 -7.72
CA ASP A 173 5.16 13.52 -8.00
C ASP A 173 4.15 12.38 -7.73
N LYS A 174 2.86 12.64 -7.98
CA LYS A 174 1.79 11.67 -7.80
C LYS A 174 1.85 10.47 -8.76
N GLN A 175 2.61 10.55 -9.84
CA GLN A 175 2.89 9.49 -10.79
C GLN A 175 4.14 8.68 -10.42
N GLY A 176 4.89 9.12 -9.38
CA GLY A 176 6.12 8.49 -8.93
C GLY A 176 7.37 8.93 -9.69
N ASN A 177 7.27 9.97 -10.52
CA ASN A 177 8.44 10.54 -11.21
C ASN A 177 9.28 11.37 -10.23
N GLU A 178 10.60 11.22 -10.29
CA GLU A 178 11.51 12.07 -9.52
C GLU A 178 11.51 13.49 -10.08
N VAL A 179 10.88 14.42 -9.35
CA VAL A 179 10.86 15.86 -9.67
C VAL A 179 12.09 16.56 -9.11
N VAL A 180 12.58 16.07 -7.98
CA VAL A 180 13.81 16.51 -7.33
C VAL A 180 14.68 15.28 -7.10
N PRO A 181 15.89 15.22 -7.67
CA PRO A 181 16.73 14.04 -7.60
C PRO A 181 17.16 13.72 -6.18
N LEU A 182 17.42 12.42 -5.92
CA LEU A 182 17.90 11.87 -4.65
C LEU A 182 19.35 12.25 -4.39
N GLU A 183 19.62 13.52 -4.11
CA GLU A 183 20.99 14.03 -3.91
C GLU A 183 21.19 14.84 -2.64
N TYR A 184 20.12 15.18 -1.93
CA TYR A 184 20.16 16.01 -0.73
C TYR A 184 20.42 15.18 0.52
N ASP A 185 21.10 15.77 1.49
CA ASP A 185 21.46 15.12 2.75
C ASP A 185 20.33 15.19 3.78
N SER A 186 19.43 16.17 3.66
CA SER A 186 18.25 16.33 4.52
C SER A 186 17.23 17.28 3.89
N ILE A 187 15.99 17.20 4.38
CA ILE A 187 14.88 18.11 4.06
C ILE A 187 14.30 18.62 5.38
N ALA A 188 14.13 19.93 5.51
CA ALA A 188 13.55 20.60 6.68
C ALA A 188 12.00 20.56 6.66
N ASN A 189 11.39 21.14 7.71
CA ASN A 189 9.94 21.36 7.81
C ASN A 189 9.10 20.09 7.62
N HIS A 190 9.38 19.07 8.44
CA HIS A 190 8.70 17.76 8.38
C HIS A 190 8.75 17.11 6.99
N ARG A 191 9.80 17.40 6.23
CA ARG A 191 10.04 16.86 4.88
C ARG A 191 8.92 17.17 3.89
N GLN A 192 8.29 18.34 4.06
CA GLN A 192 7.18 18.80 3.23
C GLN A 192 7.63 19.83 2.20
N PHE A 193 6.96 19.75 1.06
CA PHE A 193 6.92 20.81 0.09
C PHE A 193 5.80 21.78 0.48
N LYS A 194 6.05 23.06 0.65
CA LYS A 194 5.04 24.01 1.10
C LYS A 194 5.15 25.34 0.35
N ASN A 195 4.01 25.82 -0.17
CA ASN A 195 3.94 27.07 -0.93
C ASN A 195 4.95 27.09 -2.11
N GLY A 196 5.07 25.96 -2.82
CA GLY A 196 5.98 25.85 -3.95
C GLY A 196 7.48 25.80 -3.60
N LYS A 197 7.85 25.55 -2.33
CA LYS A 197 9.24 25.54 -1.88
C LYS A 197 9.50 24.43 -0.86
N ALA A 198 10.74 23.94 -0.85
CA ALA A 198 11.29 23.11 0.23
C ALA A 198 12.64 23.64 0.68
N MET A 199 12.98 23.43 1.94
CA MET A 199 14.32 23.68 2.45
C MET A 199 15.10 22.36 2.44
N VAL A 200 16.17 22.31 1.68
CA VAL A 200 17.01 21.12 1.50
C VAL A 200 18.45 21.40 1.93
N MET A 201 19.13 20.38 2.44
CA MET A 201 20.54 20.45 2.80
C MET A 201 21.38 19.66 1.79
N LYS A 202 22.49 20.26 1.33
CA LYS A 202 23.48 19.58 0.50
C LYS A 202 24.87 20.05 0.92
N GLY A 203 25.75 19.12 1.30
CA GLY A 203 27.10 19.43 1.77
C GLY A 203 27.11 20.32 3.02
N GLY A 204 26.22 20.07 3.98
CA GLY A 204 26.10 20.81 5.23
C GLY A 204 25.49 22.22 5.09
N LYS A 205 25.02 22.63 3.90
CA LYS A 205 24.44 23.95 3.66
C LYS A 205 22.96 23.85 3.32
N TRP A 206 22.12 24.58 4.06
CA TRP A 206 20.70 24.73 3.78
C TRP A 206 20.46 25.70 2.62
N ARG A 207 19.53 25.36 1.75
CA ARG A 207 19.09 26.22 0.65
C ARG A 207 17.60 26.01 0.36
N SER A 208 16.92 27.06 -0.10
CA SER A 208 15.56 26.96 -0.60
C SER A 208 15.59 26.34 -2.00
N LEU A 209 14.74 25.34 -2.19
CA LEU A 209 14.50 24.68 -3.47
C LEU A 209 13.11 25.05 -3.96
N THR A 210 13.03 25.51 -5.21
CA THR A 210 11.78 25.66 -5.95
C THR A 210 11.90 24.72 -7.16
N PRO A 211 11.15 23.61 -7.22
CA PRO A 211 11.19 22.75 -8.38
C PRO A 211 10.73 23.52 -9.61
N THR A 212 11.38 23.27 -10.72
CA THR A 212 10.88 23.75 -12.01
C THR A 212 9.53 23.03 -12.25
N PRO A 213 8.45 23.76 -12.54
CA PRO A 213 7.18 23.11 -12.84
C PRO A 213 7.40 22.11 -13.97
N LEU A 214 6.98 20.85 -13.75
CA LEU A 214 6.90 19.90 -14.85
C LEU A 214 6.04 20.55 -15.94
N ARG A 215 6.60 20.73 -17.14
CA ARG A 215 5.79 21.13 -18.29
C ARG A 215 4.68 20.10 -18.43
N ARG A 216 3.44 20.51 -18.23
CA ARG A 216 2.28 19.71 -18.63
C ARG A 216 2.33 19.66 -20.16
N GLU A 217 2.71 18.51 -20.70
CA GLU A 217 2.49 18.19 -22.11
C GLU A 217 1.02 17.82 -22.33
#